data_16764431a8c3acf30132fda196854697
#
_entry.id   16764431a8c3acf30132fda196854697
#
_cell.length_a   1.000
_cell.length_b   1.000
_cell.length_c   1.000
_cell.angle_alpha   90.00
_cell.angle_beta   90.00
_cell.angle_gamma   90.00
#
_symmetry.space_group_name_H-M   'P 1'
#
loop_
_entity.id
_entity.type
_entity.pdbx_description
1 polymer ?
#
loop_
_entity_poly.entity_id
_entity_poly.type
_entity_poly.pdbx_seq_one_letter_code
_entity_poly.pdbx_strand_id
1 'polypeptide(L)'
;MEETMKNLELQKRANDVRKGIVTAVHSAKAGHPGGSLSAADIFTFLYFEEMNIDPKNPDMEERDRFVLSKGHTAPGLYSALAYRGYFPVEDLPTLRHLGSYLQGHPCIHIPGVDMSSGSLGQGISAAVGMALGAKMDKRDFRVYTLLGDGEIEEGQVWEAAMFAGFRKLDNLCVMVDNNNLQIDGPIDQVCSPYPIDKKFEAFNFHVINADAHDFDAIRAAFKEARVTKGMPTCIVFHSIKGKGVSFMENSVDWHGKAPNDEEYAIAMADLDKIEKELEKAGEQ
;
A
#
# COMPACT_ATOMS: atom_id res chain seq x y z
N MET A 1 15.93 -5.46 -21.71
CA MET A 1 16.09 -6.85 -21.23
C MET A 1 16.23 -6.92 -19.70
N GLU A 2 17.21 -6.30 -19.07
CA GLU A 2 17.39 -6.35 -17.60
C GLU A 2 16.21 -5.74 -16.84
N GLU A 3 15.69 -4.59 -17.26
CA GLU A 3 14.52 -3.93 -16.68
C GLU A 3 13.21 -4.72 -16.89
N THR A 4 13.04 -5.35 -18.05
CA THR A 4 11.90 -6.24 -18.34
C THR A 4 11.91 -7.48 -17.45
N MET A 5 13.08 -8.09 -17.22
CA MET A 5 13.24 -9.23 -16.30
C MET A 5 12.93 -8.82 -14.85
N LYS A 6 13.34 -7.62 -14.46
CA LYS A 6 13.05 -7.07 -13.14
C LYS A 6 11.54 -6.83 -12.92
N ASN A 7 10.85 -6.29 -13.91
CA ASN A 7 9.40 -6.11 -13.85
C ASN A 7 8.66 -7.44 -13.75
N LEU A 8 9.08 -8.46 -14.48
CA LEU A 8 8.50 -9.79 -14.42
C LEU A 8 8.61 -10.40 -13.02
N GLU A 9 9.76 -10.23 -12.35
CA GLU A 9 9.93 -10.70 -10.96
C GLU A 9 8.99 -9.94 -10.01
N LEU A 10 8.86 -8.62 -10.15
CA LEU A 10 7.93 -7.84 -9.35
C LEU A 10 6.47 -8.24 -9.59
N GLN A 11 6.10 -8.52 -10.85
CA GLN A 11 4.74 -9.01 -11.17
C GLN A 11 4.45 -10.36 -10.51
N LYS A 12 5.42 -11.29 -10.48
CA LYS A 12 5.30 -12.57 -9.76
C LYS A 12 5.13 -12.32 -8.26
N ARG A 13 5.96 -11.45 -7.65
CA ARG A 13 5.83 -11.09 -6.23
C ARG A 13 4.49 -10.43 -5.91
N ALA A 14 4.00 -9.55 -6.77
CA ALA A 14 2.69 -8.94 -6.61
C ALA A 14 1.55 -9.97 -6.67
N ASN A 15 1.69 -10.98 -7.52
CA ASN A 15 0.74 -12.09 -7.56
C ASN A 15 0.80 -12.95 -6.29
N ASP A 16 1.99 -13.23 -5.75
CA ASP A 16 2.18 -13.89 -4.46
C ASP A 16 1.48 -13.09 -3.33
N VAL A 17 1.70 -11.76 -3.29
CA VAL A 17 1.05 -10.86 -2.33
C VAL A 17 -0.48 -10.95 -2.45
N ARG A 18 -1.04 -10.96 -3.66
CA ARG A 18 -2.48 -11.13 -3.89
C ARG A 18 -3.00 -12.47 -3.38
N LYS A 19 -2.29 -13.58 -3.63
CA LYS A 19 -2.64 -14.90 -3.08
C LYS A 19 -2.66 -14.89 -1.55
N GLY A 20 -1.67 -14.25 -0.94
CA GLY A 20 -1.59 -14.06 0.51
C GLY A 20 -2.78 -13.26 1.06
N ILE A 21 -3.17 -12.16 0.40
CA ILE A 21 -4.35 -11.34 0.78
C ILE A 21 -5.61 -12.19 0.79
N VAL A 22 -5.88 -12.89 -0.32
CA VAL A 22 -7.10 -13.69 -0.48
C VAL A 22 -7.14 -14.82 0.56
N THR A 23 -6.01 -15.49 0.78
CA THR A 23 -5.87 -16.58 1.77
C THR A 23 -6.12 -16.08 3.20
N ALA A 24 -5.49 -14.97 3.58
CA ALA A 24 -5.63 -14.40 4.91
C ALA A 24 -7.07 -13.97 5.21
N VAL A 25 -7.71 -13.24 4.28
CA VAL A 25 -9.07 -12.74 4.44
C VAL A 25 -10.09 -13.88 4.42
N HIS A 26 -9.91 -14.88 3.56
CA HIS A 26 -10.77 -16.07 3.52
C HIS A 26 -10.71 -16.85 4.84
N SER A 27 -9.51 -17.13 5.35
CA SER A 27 -9.34 -17.86 6.63
C SER A 27 -9.95 -17.09 7.80
N ALA A 28 -9.77 -15.78 7.85
CA ALA A 28 -10.31 -14.92 8.89
C ALA A 28 -11.85 -14.80 8.85
N LYS A 29 -12.50 -15.15 7.73
CA LYS A 29 -13.93 -14.88 7.45
C LYS A 29 -14.30 -13.39 7.64
N ALA A 30 -13.31 -12.51 7.60
CA ALA A 30 -13.43 -11.06 7.78
C ALA A 30 -12.18 -10.34 7.25
N GLY A 31 -12.35 -9.14 6.71
CA GLY A 31 -11.23 -8.32 6.23
C GLY A 31 -11.59 -7.48 5.02
N HIS A 32 -10.60 -6.79 4.47
CA HIS A 32 -10.79 -5.82 3.41
C HIS A 32 -9.97 -6.22 2.16
N PRO A 33 -10.47 -7.18 1.35
CA PRO A 33 -9.71 -7.66 0.18
C PRO A 33 -9.59 -6.60 -0.92
N GLY A 34 -10.65 -5.87 -1.25
CA GLY A 34 -10.67 -4.95 -2.38
C GLY A 34 -9.58 -3.90 -2.35
N GLY A 35 -9.47 -3.16 -1.23
CA GLY A 35 -8.43 -2.13 -1.06
C GLY A 35 -7.03 -2.70 -0.80
N SER A 36 -6.91 -3.94 -0.35
CA SER A 36 -5.63 -4.66 -0.24
C SER A 36 -5.11 -5.07 -1.60
N LEU A 37 -5.98 -5.60 -2.45
CA LEU A 37 -5.66 -6.03 -3.82
C LEU A 37 -5.33 -4.84 -4.73
N SER A 38 -6.03 -3.68 -4.60
CA SER A 38 -5.70 -2.49 -5.38
C SER A 38 -4.28 -1.99 -5.13
N ALA A 39 -3.80 -2.11 -3.90
CA ALA A 39 -2.48 -1.64 -3.48
C ALA A 39 -1.37 -2.71 -3.55
N ALA A 40 -1.65 -3.93 -4.03
CA ALA A 40 -0.69 -5.03 -4.01
C ALA A 40 0.61 -4.73 -4.76
N ASP A 41 0.53 -4.08 -5.94
CA ASP A 41 1.71 -3.69 -6.72
C ASP A 41 2.51 -2.58 -6.01
N ILE A 42 1.83 -1.62 -5.37
CA ILE A 42 2.46 -0.55 -4.58
C ILE A 42 3.22 -1.15 -3.39
N PHE A 43 2.59 -2.05 -2.61
CA PHE A 43 3.26 -2.76 -1.52
C PHE A 43 4.46 -3.55 -2.03
N THR A 44 4.29 -4.27 -3.14
CA THR A 44 5.37 -5.04 -3.73
C THR A 44 6.54 -4.16 -4.11
N PHE A 45 6.30 -3.07 -4.83
CA PHE A 45 7.37 -2.17 -5.22
C PHE A 45 8.11 -1.57 -4.02
N LEU A 46 7.36 -1.10 -3.01
CA LEU A 46 7.94 -0.55 -1.78
C LEU A 46 8.89 -1.54 -1.09
N TYR A 47 8.42 -2.76 -0.82
CA TYR A 47 9.16 -3.72 -0.01
C TYR A 47 10.24 -4.50 -0.77
N PHE A 48 10.14 -4.60 -2.10
CA PHE A 48 11.08 -5.40 -2.89
C PHE A 48 12.04 -4.56 -3.72
N GLU A 49 11.77 -3.27 -3.94
CA GLU A 49 12.65 -2.42 -4.76
C GLU A 49 12.97 -1.06 -4.13
N GLU A 50 11.99 -0.34 -3.55
CA GLU A 50 12.14 1.07 -3.19
C GLU A 50 12.83 1.29 -1.85
N MET A 51 12.32 0.66 -0.77
CA MET A 51 12.72 0.97 0.59
C MET A 51 14.07 0.35 0.97
N ASN A 52 14.90 1.13 1.66
CA ASN A 52 16.08 0.64 2.36
C ASN A 52 15.65 -0.10 3.64
N ILE A 53 15.48 -1.41 3.56
CA ILE A 53 15.03 -2.28 4.66
C ILE A 53 15.78 -3.61 4.64
N ASP A 54 15.94 -4.21 5.82
CA ASP A 54 16.46 -5.57 5.99
C ASP A 54 15.52 -6.38 6.90
N PRO A 55 14.80 -7.40 6.36
CA PRO A 55 13.92 -8.25 7.18
C PRO A 55 14.66 -9.01 8.29
N LYS A 56 15.96 -9.25 8.12
CA LYS A 56 16.80 -9.92 9.14
C LYS A 56 17.23 -8.96 10.25
N ASN A 57 17.13 -7.66 10.02
CA ASN A 57 17.40 -6.61 11.00
C ASN A 57 16.26 -5.57 10.99
N PRO A 58 15.05 -5.96 11.43
CA PRO A 58 13.87 -5.09 11.38
C PRO A 58 14.00 -3.82 12.23
N ASP A 59 14.92 -3.81 13.19
CA ASP A 59 15.19 -2.68 14.09
C ASP A 59 16.31 -1.75 13.58
N MET A 60 16.82 -1.94 12.37
CA MET A 60 17.84 -1.09 11.77
C MET A 60 17.44 0.39 11.85
N GLU A 61 18.25 1.20 12.50
CA GLU A 61 17.90 2.61 12.77
C GLU A 61 17.78 3.46 11.51
N GLU A 62 18.62 3.21 10.51
CA GLU A 62 18.69 3.97 9.25
C GLU A 62 17.76 3.42 8.16
N ARG A 63 16.90 2.44 8.49
CA ARG A 63 15.92 1.95 7.52
C ARG A 63 14.85 2.99 7.24
N ASP A 64 14.28 2.92 6.04
CA ASP A 64 13.09 3.68 5.70
C ASP A 64 11.89 3.25 6.56
N ARG A 65 10.88 4.11 6.67
CA ARG A 65 9.66 3.87 7.43
C ARG A 65 8.45 3.87 6.53
N PHE A 66 7.52 2.97 6.81
CA PHE A 66 6.24 2.90 6.10
C PHE A 66 5.06 2.94 7.07
N VAL A 67 4.15 3.89 6.87
CA VAL A 67 2.89 3.99 7.61
C VAL A 67 1.71 3.67 6.69
N LEU A 68 1.03 2.56 6.97
CA LEU A 68 -0.22 2.26 6.28
C LEU A 68 -1.36 3.07 6.90
N SER A 69 -1.67 4.26 6.34
CA SER A 69 -2.70 5.14 6.88
C SER A 69 -4.10 4.54 6.70
N LYS A 70 -4.41 3.97 5.52
CA LYS A 70 -5.62 3.16 5.31
C LYS A 70 -5.48 1.76 5.96
N GLY A 71 -5.43 1.76 7.30
CA GLY A 71 -5.07 0.58 8.10
C GLY A 71 -5.94 -0.65 7.90
N HIS A 72 -7.16 -0.49 7.39
CA HIS A 72 -8.05 -1.60 7.06
C HIS A 72 -7.48 -2.53 5.96
N THR A 73 -6.53 -2.05 5.14
CA THR A 73 -5.84 -2.88 4.14
C THR A 73 -4.61 -3.61 4.70
N ALA A 74 -4.58 -3.85 6.01
CA ALA A 74 -3.58 -4.67 6.68
C ALA A 74 -3.29 -6.02 6.01
N PRO A 75 -4.27 -6.76 5.43
CA PRO A 75 -3.97 -8.00 4.70
C PRO A 75 -2.95 -7.81 3.57
N GLY A 76 -2.99 -6.67 2.86
CA GLY A 76 -2.00 -6.33 1.82
C GLY A 76 -0.61 -6.11 2.40
N LEU A 77 -0.52 -5.29 3.45
CA LEU A 77 0.76 -5.06 4.14
C LEU A 77 1.35 -6.36 4.71
N TYR A 78 0.54 -7.17 5.40
CA TYR A 78 1.03 -8.41 6.00
C TYR A 78 1.50 -9.41 4.94
N SER A 79 0.79 -9.52 3.82
CA SER A 79 1.24 -10.36 2.72
C SER A 79 2.59 -9.89 2.16
N ALA A 80 2.76 -8.58 1.92
CA ALA A 80 4.04 -8.04 1.47
C ALA A 80 5.18 -8.29 2.49
N LEU A 81 4.92 -8.10 3.79
CA LEU A 81 5.88 -8.36 4.86
C LEU A 81 6.27 -9.85 4.94
N ALA A 82 5.30 -10.76 4.88
CA ALA A 82 5.53 -12.19 4.92
C ALA A 82 6.39 -12.65 3.72
N TYR A 83 6.00 -12.30 2.50
CA TYR A 83 6.77 -12.65 1.29
C TYR A 83 8.12 -11.94 1.22
N ARG A 84 8.29 -10.80 1.90
CA ARG A 84 9.59 -10.13 2.05
C ARG A 84 10.49 -10.83 3.09
N GLY A 85 9.92 -11.65 3.98
CA GLY A 85 10.65 -12.48 4.94
C GLY A 85 10.72 -11.91 6.37
N TYR A 86 9.78 -11.02 6.75
CA TYR A 86 9.68 -10.53 8.13
C TYR A 86 9.08 -11.59 9.07
N PHE A 87 8.21 -12.45 8.57
CA PHE A 87 7.62 -13.58 9.28
C PHE A 87 7.16 -14.66 8.27
N PRO A 88 6.86 -15.90 8.72
CA PRO A 88 6.45 -16.98 7.83
C PRO A 88 5.18 -16.68 7.04
N VAL A 89 5.14 -17.03 5.75
CA VAL A 89 3.93 -16.89 4.89
C VAL A 89 2.79 -17.75 5.43
N GLU A 90 3.12 -18.88 6.05
CA GLU A 90 2.21 -19.84 6.68
C GLU A 90 1.41 -19.24 7.85
N ASP A 91 1.83 -18.08 8.37
CA ASP A 91 1.10 -17.38 9.42
C ASP A 91 -0.08 -16.54 8.89
N LEU A 92 -0.08 -16.21 7.59
CA LEU A 92 -1.14 -15.38 6.97
C LEU A 92 -2.57 -15.92 7.24
N PRO A 93 -2.85 -17.24 7.17
CA PRO A 93 -4.16 -17.78 7.52
C PRO A 93 -4.58 -17.57 8.98
N THR A 94 -3.68 -17.13 9.86
CA THR A 94 -4.03 -16.85 11.27
C THR A 94 -4.58 -15.43 11.48
N LEU A 95 -4.71 -14.62 10.41
CA LEU A 95 -5.24 -13.26 10.48
C LEU A 95 -6.52 -13.20 11.34
N ARG A 96 -6.56 -12.30 12.34
CA ARG A 96 -7.70 -12.07 13.24
C ARG A 96 -8.13 -13.26 14.09
N HIS A 97 -7.43 -14.38 14.05
CA HIS A 97 -7.72 -15.52 14.93
C HIS A 97 -7.31 -15.17 16.37
N LEU A 98 -8.02 -15.75 17.34
CA LEU A 98 -7.69 -15.57 18.76
C LEU A 98 -6.26 -16.08 19.03
N GLY A 99 -5.43 -15.23 19.63
CA GLY A 99 -4.03 -15.53 19.94
C GLY A 99 -3.05 -15.26 18.79
N SER A 100 -3.52 -14.96 17.58
CA SER A 100 -2.64 -14.53 16.50
C SER A 100 -2.10 -13.10 16.75
N TYR A 101 -0.86 -12.87 16.34
CA TYR A 101 -0.28 -11.52 16.32
C TYR A 101 -0.75 -10.71 15.11
N LEU A 102 -1.26 -11.35 14.04
CA LEU A 102 -1.79 -10.69 12.84
C LEU A 102 -3.19 -10.13 13.12
N GLN A 103 -3.22 -8.90 13.60
CA GLN A 103 -4.45 -8.19 13.95
C GLN A 103 -5.19 -7.67 12.71
N GLY A 104 -6.47 -7.29 12.86
CA GLY A 104 -7.28 -6.75 11.75
C GLY A 104 -6.81 -5.41 11.19
N HIS A 105 -5.96 -4.70 11.94
CA HIS A 105 -5.28 -3.45 11.54
C HIS A 105 -3.81 -3.54 11.95
N PRO A 106 -2.91 -2.77 11.33
CA PRO A 106 -1.49 -2.79 11.67
C PRO A 106 -1.24 -2.50 13.16
N CYS A 107 -0.34 -3.28 13.76
CA CYS A 107 0.09 -3.11 15.13
C CYS A 107 1.61 -3.14 15.19
N ILE A 108 2.22 -2.23 15.94
CA ILE A 108 3.69 -2.10 16.07
C ILE A 108 4.39 -3.33 16.67
N HIS A 109 3.63 -4.29 17.21
CA HIS A 109 4.17 -5.57 17.68
C HIS A 109 4.36 -6.60 16.55
N ILE A 110 3.92 -6.28 15.35
CA ILE A 110 4.11 -7.13 14.16
C ILE A 110 5.44 -6.75 13.51
N PRO A 111 6.36 -7.71 13.26
CA PRO A 111 7.64 -7.42 12.63
C PRO A 111 7.47 -6.65 11.31
N GLY A 112 8.17 -5.53 11.16
CA GLY A 112 8.13 -4.69 9.96
C GLY A 112 6.98 -3.66 9.93
N VAL A 113 6.15 -3.57 10.97
CA VAL A 113 5.10 -2.54 11.09
C VAL A 113 5.63 -1.36 11.91
N ASP A 114 5.67 -0.18 11.33
CA ASP A 114 6.22 1.04 11.94
C ASP A 114 5.21 1.82 12.79
N MET A 115 3.92 1.66 12.53
CA MET A 115 2.87 2.41 13.22
C MET A 115 1.59 1.59 13.32
N SER A 116 1.00 1.54 14.52
CA SER A 116 -0.37 1.05 14.68
C SER A 116 -1.34 2.05 14.05
N SER A 117 -2.19 1.58 13.14
CA SER A 117 -3.15 2.41 12.41
C SER A 117 -4.52 1.73 12.34
N GLY A 118 -5.54 2.45 11.83
CA GLY A 118 -6.91 1.92 11.72
C GLY A 118 -7.94 3.03 11.70
N SER A 119 -7.75 4.11 12.47
CA SER A 119 -8.53 5.34 12.36
C SER A 119 -8.04 6.11 11.12
N LEU A 120 -8.92 6.26 10.12
CA LEU A 120 -8.58 6.93 8.87
C LEU A 120 -8.12 8.38 9.11
N GLY A 121 -7.20 8.84 8.28
CA GLY A 121 -6.62 10.18 8.37
C GLY A 121 -5.53 10.35 9.44
N GLN A 122 -5.34 9.40 10.38
CA GLN A 122 -4.37 9.55 11.47
C GLN A 122 -2.94 9.15 11.05
N GLY A 123 -2.80 8.15 10.17
CA GLY A 123 -1.51 7.62 9.78
C GLY A 123 -0.59 8.65 9.14
N ILE A 124 -1.11 9.53 8.30
CA ILE A 124 -0.33 10.58 7.66
C ILE A 124 0.30 11.53 8.70
N SER A 125 -0.39 11.85 9.78
CA SER A 125 0.16 12.71 10.85
C SER A 125 1.35 12.05 11.55
N ALA A 126 1.27 10.73 11.79
CA ALA A 126 2.39 9.97 12.33
C ALA A 126 3.58 9.96 11.36
N ALA A 127 3.33 9.73 10.06
CA ALA A 127 4.37 9.78 9.03
C ALA A 127 5.05 11.16 8.94
N VAL A 128 4.27 12.23 9.03
CA VAL A 128 4.79 13.62 9.10
C VAL A 128 5.68 13.81 10.32
N GLY A 129 5.26 13.30 11.48
CA GLY A 129 6.07 13.33 12.72
C GLY A 129 7.39 12.58 12.56
N MET A 130 7.37 11.37 11.97
CA MET A 130 8.58 10.57 11.70
C MET A 130 9.53 11.29 10.74
N ALA A 131 9.00 11.88 9.65
CA ALA A 131 9.79 12.61 8.67
C ALA A 131 10.43 13.87 9.26
N LEU A 132 9.70 14.59 10.10
CA LEU A 132 10.24 15.74 10.84
C LEU A 132 11.33 15.32 11.81
N GLY A 133 11.09 14.26 12.61
CA GLY A 133 12.08 13.71 13.55
C GLY A 133 13.38 13.33 12.85
N ALA A 134 13.29 12.62 11.71
CA ALA A 134 14.47 12.27 10.90
C ALA A 134 15.28 13.51 10.51
N LYS A 135 14.61 14.58 10.04
CA LYS A 135 15.30 15.84 9.70
C LYS A 135 15.92 16.54 10.91
N MET A 136 15.25 16.54 12.06
CA MET A 136 15.79 17.15 13.29
C MET A 136 17.03 16.40 13.79
N ASP A 137 17.02 15.07 13.69
CA ASP A 137 18.12 14.20 14.10
C ASP A 137 19.21 14.05 13.01
N LYS A 138 19.02 14.73 11.86
CA LYS A 138 19.91 14.67 10.68
C LYS A 138 20.10 13.25 10.15
N ARG A 139 19.05 12.45 10.21
CA ARG A 139 18.98 11.11 9.64
C ARG A 139 18.56 11.16 8.18
N ASP A 140 19.03 10.23 7.36
CA ASP A 140 18.81 10.24 5.89
C ASP A 140 17.73 9.27 5.43
N PHE A 141 16.99 8.63 6.35
CA PHE A 141 15.90 7.75 5.95
C PHE A 141 14.67 8.50 5.44
N ARG A 142 13.94 7.86 4.56
CA ARG A 142 12.68 8.35 4.02
C ARG A 142 11.49 7.76 4.77
N VAL A 143 10.38 8.47 4.70
CA VAL A 143 9.10 8.04 5.25
C VAL A 143 8.07 7.98 4.14
N TYR A 144 7.41 6.85 4.03
CA TYR A 144 6.34 6.57 3.08
C TYR A 144 5.03 6.38 3.82
N THR A 145 3.92 6.85 3.25
CA THR A 145 2.58 6.58 3.80
C THR A 145 1.58 6.37 2.68
N LEU A 146 0.68 5.38 2.85
CA LEU A 146 -0.34 5.05 1.87
C LEU A 146 -1.73 5.34 2.44
N LEU A 147 -2.44 6.23 1.74
CA LEU A 147 -3.82 6.63 2.02
C LEU A 147 -4.77 6.04 0.98
N GLY A 148 -6.04 5.94 1.34
CA GLY A 148 -7.12 5.70 0.37
C GLY A 148 -7.71 7.02 -0.13
N ASP A 149 -8.32 6.98 -1.32
CA ASP A 149 -9.03 8.13 -1.89
C ASP A 149 -10.24 8.57 -1.03
N GLY A 150 -11.00 7.64 -0.44
CA GLY A 150 -12.02 7.96 0.55
C GLY A 150 -11.45 8.44 1.89
N GLU A 151 -10.25 7.97 2.27
CA GLU A 151 -9.60 8.42 3.50
C GLU A 151 -9.22 9.91 3.45
N ILE A 152 -8.86 10.44 2.31
CA ILE A 152 -8.50 11.86 2.19
C ILE A 152 -9.68 12.83 2.30
N GLU A 153 -10.90 12.33 2.51
CA GLU A 153 -12.05 13.15 2.92
C GLU A 153 -11.93 13.60 4.39
N GLU A 154 -11.11 12.93 5.20
CA GLU A 154 -10.84 13.31 6.58
C GLU A 154 -10.05 14.62 6.68
N GLY A 155 -10.54 15.59 7.47
CA GLY A 155 -9.89 16.89 7.67
C GLY A 155 -8.45 16.80 8.17
N GLN A 156 -8.16 15.79 9.01
CA GLN A 156 -6.84 15.49 9.56
C GLN A 156 -5.76 15.33 8.47
N VAL A 157 -6.12 14.76 7.31
CA VAL A 157 -5.18 14.59 6.17
C VAL A 157 -4.67 15.95 5.72
N TRP A 158 -5.55 16.93 5.61
CA TRP A 158 -5.21 18.28 5.12
C TRP A 158 -4.45 19.11 6.15
N GLU A 159 -4.73 18.91 7.45
CA GLU A 159 -3.93 19.49 8.54
C GLU A 159 -2.49 18.99 8.47
N ALA A 160 -2.30 17.68 8.31
CA ALA A 160 -0.98 17.06 8.17
C ALA A 160 -0.27 17.53 6.89
N ALA A 161 -0.99 17.60 5.75
CA ALA A 161 -0.44 18.07 4.48
C ALA A 161 0.03 19.54 4.57
N MET A 162 -0.78 20.42 5.16
CA MET A 162 -0.41 21.82 5.39
C MET A 162 0.90 21.94 6.19
N PHE A 163 1.02 21.17 7.25
CA PHE A 163 2.22 21.18 8.08
C PHE A 163 3.44 20.61 7.35
N ALA A 164 3.28 19.50 6.61
CA ALA A 164 4.35 18.87 5.84
C ALA A 164 4.91 19.82 4.77
N GLY A 165 4.04 20.48 4.01
CA GLY A 165 4.44 21.47 3.01
C GLY A 165 5.14 22.69 3.62
N PHE A 166 4.60 23.24 4.73
CA PHE A 166 5.22 24.33 5.47
C PHE A 166 6.64 23.96 5.97
N ARG A 167 6.81 22.75 6.49
CA ARG A 167 8.10 22.24 7.00
C ARG A 167 9.03 21.73 5.89
N LYS A 168 8.57 21.73 4.62
CA LYS A 168 9.36 21.29 3.47
C LYS A 168 9.95 19.89 3.66
N LEU A 169 9.11 18.92 4.08
CA LEU A 169 9.54 17.56 4.42
C LEU A 169 9.83 16.74 3.14
N ASP A 170 10.94 17.00 2.47
CA ASP A 170 11.33 16.35 1.22
C ASP A 170 11.79 14.88 1.37
N ASN A 171 11.83 14.39 2.61
CA ASN A 171 11.98 12.99 2.95
C ASN A 171 10.64 12.27 3.19
N LEU A 172 9.50 12.94 2.98
CA LEU A 172 8.16 12.36 3.06
C LEU A 172 7.61 12.12 1.66
N CYS A 173 7.15 10.88 1.42
CA CYS A 173 6.38 10.50 0.24
C CYS A 173 5.00 10.01 0.66
N VAL A 174 3.98 10.81 0.37
CA VAL A 174 2.57 10.44 0.53
C VAL A 174 2.12 9.74 -0.75
N MET A 175 1.39 8.64 -0.63
CA MET A 175 0.77 7.92 -1.73
C MET A 175 -0.72 7.88 -1.52
N VAL A 176 -1.49 8.05 -2.57
CA VAL A 176 -2.95 7.90 -2.56
C VAL A 176 -3.33 6.76 -3.49
N ASP A 177 -3.93 5.69 -2.94
CA ASP A 177 -4.56 4.62 -3.71
C ASP A 177 -5.91 5.11 -4.22
N ASN A 178 -5.90 5.69 -5.44
CA ASN A 178 -7.08 6.25 -6.07
C ASN A 178 -7.79 5.18 -6.91
N ASN A 179 -8.58 4.35 -6.23
CA ASN A 179 -9.36 3.27 -6.86
C ASN A 179 -10.81 3.64 -7.16
N ASN A 180 -11.21 4.89 -6.90
CA ASN A 180 -12.51 5.51 -7.19
C ASN A 180 -13.71 4.90 -6.43
N LEU A 181 -13.49 4.04 -5.45
CA LEU A 181 -14.55 3.36 -4.72
C LEU A 181 -14.32 3.39 -3.21
N GLN A 182 -15.31 3.82 -2.46
CA GLN A 182 -15.36 3.65 -1.02
C GLN A 182 -16.47 2.65 -0.61
N ILE A 183 -16.71 2.49 0.70
CA ILE A 183 -17.65 1.51 1.23
C ILE A 183 -19.08 1.70 0.73
N ASP A 184 -19.53 2.96 0.54
CA ASP A 184 -20.89 3.31 0.21
C ASP A 184 -21.15 3.51 -1.30
N GLY A 185 -20.11 3.41 -2.14
CA GLY A 185 -20.25 3.55 -3.59
C GLY A 185 -19.06 4.21 -4.31
N PRO A 186 -19.29 4.67 -5.55
CA PRO A 186 -18.33 5.48 -6.29
C PRO A 186 -18.02 6.76 -5.52
N ILE A 187 -16.72 7.07 -5.42
CA ILE A 187 -16.24 8.16 -4.55
C ILE A 187 -16.77 9.54 -4.97
N ASP A 188 -17.00 9.76 -6.26
CA ASP A 188 -17.56 11.00 -6.80
C ASP A 188 -19.06 11.19 -6.49
N GLN A 189 -19.76 10.11 -6.06
CA GLN A 189 -21.16 10.12 -5.69
C GLN A 189 -21.39 10.16 -4.16
N VAL A 190 -20.38 9.82 -3.38
CA VAL A 190 -20.47 9.81 -1.90
C VAL A 190 -19.96 11.14 -1.33
N CYS A 191 -18.65 11.40 -1.45
CA CYS A 191 -18.04 12.68 -1.05
C CYS A 191 -16.77 12.87 -1.89
N SER A 192 -16.87 13.61 -2.99
CA SER A 192 -15.78 13.69 -3.97
C SER A 192 -14.50 14.36 -3.44
N PRO A 193 -13.36 13.66 -3.36
CA PRO A 193 -12.09 14.26 -2.98
C PRO A 193 -11.43 15.04 -4.12
N TYR A 194 -11.98 14.98 -5.32
CA TYR A 194 -11.38 15.61 -6.51
C TYR A 194 -11.42 17.14 -6.50
N PRO A 195 -10.47 17.81 -7.16
CA PRO A 195 -9.26 17.24 -7.77
C PRO A 195 -8.17 16.97 -6.72
N ILE A 196 -7.72 15.72 -6.59
CA ILE A 196 -6.77 15.30 -5.54
C ILE A 196 -5.41 15.96 -5.74
N ASP A 197 -4.91 15.94 -6.97
CA ASP A 197 -3.62 16.51 -7.38
C ASP A 197 -3.54 18.01 -7.00
N LYS A 198 -4.54 18.80 -7.39
CA LYS A 198 -4.57 20.25 -7.13
C LYS A 198 -4.65 20.59 -5.64
N LYS A 199 -5.31 19.74 -4.85
CA LYS A 199 -5.37 19.94 -3.40
C LYS A 199 -3.99 19.77 -2.76
N PHE A 200 -3.26 18.70 -3.09
CA PHE A 200 -1.89 18.51 -2.59
C PHE A 200 -0.92 19.57 -3.13
N GLU A 201 -1.03 19.97 -4.40
CA GLU A 201 -0.25 21.09 -4.95
C GLU A 201 -0.47 22.39 -4.15
N ALA A 202 -1.71 22.69 -3.77
CA ALA A 202 -2.05 23.88 -2.97
C ALA A 202 -1.40 23.86 -1.57
N PHE A 203 -1.08 22.68 -1.04
CA PHE A 203 -0.32 22.51 0.20
C PHE A 203 1.19 22.40 -0.02
N ASN A 204 1.71 22.81 -1.19
CA ASN A 204 3.12 22.79 -1.57
C ASN A 204 3.74 21.39 -1.61
N PHE A 205 3.00 20.41 -2.09
CA PHE A 205 3.54 19.11 -2.49
C PHE A 205 3.95 19.12 -3.96
N HIS A 206 5.02 18.40 -4.27
CA HIS A 206 5.25 17.92 -5.61
C HIS A 206 4.32 16.77 -5.90
N VAL A 207 3.48 16.85 -6.94
CA VAL A 207 2.46 15.83 -7.22
C VAL A 207 2.79 15.07 -8.49
N ILE A 208 2.71 13.76 -8.41
CA ILE A 208 2.96 12.83 -9.53
C ILE A 208 1.71 11.94 -9.68
N ASN A 209 1.22 11.78 -10.90
CA ASN A 209 0.18 10.81 -11.22
C ASN A 209 0.81 9.58 -11.89
N ALA A 210 0.45 8.37 -11.45
CA ALA A 210 1.01 7.13 -11.99
C ALA A 210 -0.04 6.01 -12.03
N ASP A 211 0.11 5.08 -12.98
CA ASP A 211 -0.63 3.83 -12.97
C ASP A 211 -0.09 2.92 -11.88
N ALA A 212 -0.97 2.47 -10.97
CA ALA A 212 -0.62 1.59 -9.86
C ALA A 212 -0.25 0.16 -10.28
N HIS A 213 -0.53 -0.22 -11.51
CA HIS A 213 -0.35 -1.58 -12.04
C HIS A 213 0.74 -1.68 -13.11
N ASP A 214 1.43 -0.58 -13.39
CA ASP A 214 2.61 -0.52 -14.27
C ASP A 214 3.87 -0.25 -13.45
N PHE A 215 4.74 -1.27 -13.33
CA PHE A 215 5.97 -1.16 -12.55
C PHE A 215 6.98 -0.15 -13.13
N ASP A 216 6.94 0.15 -14.43
CA ASP A 216 7.78 1.21 -14.99
C ASP A 216 7.25 2.60 -14.60
N ALA A 217 5.93 2.80 -14.61
CA ALA A 217 5.30 4.02 -14.11
C ALA A 217 5.53 4.22 -12.60
N ILE A 218 5.39 3.15 -11.80
CA ILE A 218 5.66 3.18 -10.36
C ILE A 218 7.12 3.57 -10.11
N ARG A 219 8.06 2.92 -10.78
CA ARG A 219 9.50 3.18 -10.65
C ARG A 219 9.87 4.61 -11.03
N ALA A 220 9.31 5.12 -12.13
CA ALA A 220 9.52 6.49 -12.57
C ALA A 220 9.03 7.48 -11.51
N ALA A 221 7.84 7.25 -10.94
CA ALA A 221 7.26 8.10 -9.90
C ALA A 221 8.13 8.14 -8.63
N PHE A 222 8.59 7.00 -8.14
CA PHE A 222 9.46 6.98 -6.96
C PHE A 222 10.85 7.57 -7.25
N LYS A 223 11.41 7.35 -8.44
CA LYS A 223 12.66 7.99 -8.86
C LYS A 223 12.55 9.51 -8.85
N GLU A 224 11.45 10.06 -9.36
CA GLU A 224 11.15 11.49 -9.34
C GLU A 224 10.97 12.00 -7.90
N ALA A 225 10.22 11.26 -7.05
CA ALA A 225 10.04 11.59 -5.65
C ALA A 225 11.38 11.65 -4.86
N ARG A 226 12.33 10.76 -5.17
CA ARG A 226 13.65 10.75 -4.50
C ARG A 226 14.50 11.96 -4.79
N VAL A 227 14.42 12.50 -6.00
CA VAL A 227 15.22 13.67 -6.41
C VAL A 227 14.54 15.00 -6.09
N THR A 228 13.27 15.00 -5.78
CA THR A 228 12.52 16.19 -5.35
C THR A 228 13.04 16.68 -4.00
N LYS A 229 13.41 17.97 -3.94
CA LYS A 229 13.97 18.59 -2.74
C LYS A 229 13.20 19.85 -2.36
N GLY A 230 13.18 20.13 -1.05
CA GLY A 230 12.57 21.32 -0.49
C GLY A 230 11.04 21.31 -0.41
N MET A 231 10.40 20.19 -0.75
CA MET A 231 8.95 19.96 -0.59
C MET A 231 8.65 18.47 -0.50
N PRO A 232 7.58 18.05 0.21
CA PRO A 232 7.13 16.66 0.21
C PRO A 232 6.57 16.26 -1.16
N THR A 233 6.54 14.96 -1.44
CA THR A 233 5.92 14.43 -2.67
C THR A 233 4.62 13.71 -2.36
N CYS A 234 3.61 13.88 -3.22
CA CYS A 234 2.40 13.07 -3.26
C CYS A 234 2.35 12.30 -4.59
N ILE A 235 2.27 10.97 -4.54
CA ILE A 235 2.02 10.15 -5.72
C ILE A 235 0.55 9.72 -5.69
N VAL A 236 -0.23 10.16 -6.67
CA VAL A 236 -1.62 9.70 -6.87
C VAL A 236 -1.57 8.48 -7.78
N PHE A 237 -1.76 7.31 -7.21
CA PHE A 237 -1.78 6.05 -7.93
C PHE A 237 -3.19 5.72 -8.41
N HIS A 238 -3.40 5.73 -9.72
CA HIS A 238 -4.64 5.26 -10.33
C HIS A 238 -4.67 3.75 -10.33
N SER A 239 -5.60 3.18 -9.59
CA SER A 239 -5.66 1.73 -9.33
C SER A 239 -7.04 1.15 -9.57
N ILE A 240 -7.12 -0.18 -9.63
CA ILE A 240 -8.34 -0.95 -9.75
C ILE A 240 -8.60 -1.64 -8.40
N LYS A 241 -9.72 -1.28 -7.73
CA LYS A 241 -10.15 -1.98 -6.52
C LYS A 241 -10.39 -3.45 -6.82
N GLY A 242 -9.81 -4.35 -6.01
CA GLY A 242 -9.95 -5.80 -6.22
C GLY A 242 -9.07 -6.39 -7.33
N LYS A 243 -8.02 -5.69 -7.75
CA LYS A 243 -7.14 -6.06 -8.88
C LYS A 243 -6.64 -7.51 -8.84
N GLY A 244 -6.85 -8.22 -9.96
CA GLY A 244 -6.39 -9.60 -10.16
C GLY A 244 -7.45 -10.67 -9.83
N VAL A 245 -8.59 -10.29 -9.25
CA VAL A 245 -9.70 -11.21 -8.96
C VAL A 245 -10.94 -10.75 -9.71
N SER A 246 -11.37 -11.54 -10.69
CA SER A 246 -12.34 -11.15 -11.72
C SER A 246 -13.65 -10.58 -11.15
N PHE A 247 -14.22 -11.19 -10.11
CA PHE A 247 -15.47 -10.75 -9.50
C PHE A 247 -15.31 -9.66 -8.43
N MET A 248 -14.06 -9.31 -8.06
CA MET A 248 -13.76 -8.24 -7.10
C MET A 248 -13.38 -6.93 -7.79
N GLU A 249 -12.88 -6.98 -9.03
CA GLU A 249 -12.46 -5.78 -9.75
C GLU A 249 -13.62 -4.79 -9.92
N ASN A 250 -13.36 -3.51 -9.53
CA ASN A 250 -14.31 -2.40 -9.61
C ASN A 250 -15.65 -2.65 -8.90
N SER A 251 -15.67 -3.49 -7.86
CA SER A 251 -16.86 -3.78 -7.07
C SER A 251 -16.75 -3.23 -5.63
N VAL A 252 -17.76 -2.45 -5.21
CA VAL A 252 -17.87 -1.92 -3.85
C VAL A 252 -18.13 -3.01 -2.82
N ASP A 253 -18.79 -4.10 -3.20
CA ASP A 253 -19.17 -5.20 -2.31
C ASP A 253 -17.97 -5.84 -1.62
N TRP A 254 -16.80 -5.77 -2.26
CA TRP A 254 -15.55 -6.34 -1.74
C TRP A 254 -14.72 -5.38 -0.91
N HIS A 255 -15.30 -4.27 -0.48
CA HIS A 255 -14.60 -3.36 0.43
C HIS A 255 -14.27 -4.05 1.76
N GLY A 256 -15.27 -4.67 2.41
CA GLY A 256 -15.13 -5.28 3.74
C GLY A 256 -15.73 -6.68 3.86
N LYS A 257 -15.92 -7.39 2.76
CA LYS A 257 -16.49 -8.75 2.69
C LYS A 257 -15.39 -9.77 2.45
N ALA A 258 -15.36 -10.85 3.24
CA ALA A 258 -14.50 -11.99 2.99
C ALA A 258 -15.13 -12.93 1.95
N PRO A 259 -14.35 -13.55 1.04
CA PRO A 259 -14.86 -14.56 0.13
C PRO A 259 -15.25 -15.83 0.90
N ASN A 260 -16.33 -16.49 0.47
CA ASN A 260 -16.67 -17.84 0.89
C ASN A 260 -15.77 -18.88 0.20
N ASP A 261 -15.98 -20.17 0.47
CA ASP A 261 -15.10 -21.23 -0.06
C ASP A 261 -15.14 -21.35 -1.59
N GLU A 262 -16.32 -21.14 -2.21
CA GLU A 262 -16.47 -21.13 -3.67
C GLU A 262 -15.81 -19.85 -4.30
N GLU A 263 -16.09 -18.70 -3.72
CA GLU A 263 -15.49 -17.41 -4.12
C GLU A 263 -13.95 -17.45 -3.95
N TYR A 264 -13.45 -18.07 -2.88
CA TYR A 264 -12.02 -18.27 -2.66
C TYR A 264 -11.40 -19.15 -3.76
N ALA A 265 -12.04 -20.26 -4.11
CA ALA A 265 -11.56 -21.14 -5.17
C ALA A 265 -11.47 -20.42 -6.53
N ILE A 266 -12.46 -19.57 -6.86
CA ILE A 266 -12.45 -18.77 -8.08
C ILE A 266 -11.32 -17.73 -8.04
N ALA A 267 -11.17 -17.01 -6.92
CA ALA A 267 -10.12 -16.01 -6.77
C ALA A 267 -8.71 -16.62 -6.92
N MET A 268 -8.48 -17.78 -6.31
CA MET A 268 -7.20 -18.50 -6.43
C MET A 268 -6.97 -18.98 -7.88
N ALA A 269 -8.01 -19.46 -8.58
CA ALA A 269 -7.91 -19.87 -9.97
C ALA A 269 -7.56 -18.69 -10.91
N ASP A 270 -8.10 -17.48 -10.66
CA ASP A 270 -7.74 -16.27 -11.38
C ASP A 270 -6.24 -15.95 -11.19
N LEU A 271 -5.76 -15.98 -9.95
CA LEU A 271 -4.36 -15.70 -9.60
C LEU A 271 -3.40 -16.78 -10.13
N ASP A 272 -3.80 -18.05 -10.13
CA ASP A 272 -3.02 -19.14 -10.74
C ASP A 272 -2.94 -19.02 -12.27
N LYS A 273 -3.96 -18.47 -12.90
CA LYS A 273 -3.91 -18.16 -14.33
C LYS A 273 -2.89 -17.05 -14.62
N ILE A 274 -2.89 -15.99 -13.82
CA ILE A 274 -1.90 -14.91 -13.93
C ILE A 274 -0.49 -15.46 -13.74
N GLU A 275 -0.26 -16.31 -12.74
CA GLU A 275 1.04 -16.95 -12.50
C GLU A 275 1.55 -17.71 -13.73
N LYS A 276 0.71 -18.56 -14.33
CA LYS A 276 1.05 -19.31 -15.55
C LYS A 276 1.37 -18.42 -16.74
N GLU A 277 0.69 -17.27 -16.85
CA GLU A 277 0.98 -16.28 -17.90
C GLU A 277 2.34 -15.62 -17.68
N LEU A 278 2.68 -15.29 -16.44
CA LEU A 278 3.97 -14.71 -16.05
C LEU A 278 5.13 -15.71 -16.18
N GLU A 279 4.90 -17.00 -15.91
CA GLU A 279 5.90 -18.05 -16.14
C GLU A 279 6.25 -18.18 -17.62
N LYS A 280 5.25 -18.24 -18.50
CA LYS A 280 5.43 -18.30 -19.95
C LYS A 280 6.15 -17.07 -20.52
N ALA A 281 5.88 -15.89 -19.96
CA ALA A 281 6.56 -14.66 -20.35
C ALA A 281 8.06 -14.68 -19.97
N GLY A 282 8.43 -15.40 -18.91
CA GLY A 282 9.82 -15.56 -18.48
C GLY A 282 10.62 -16.60 -19.24
N GLU A 283 9.96 -17.46 -20.02
CA GLU A 283 10.60 -18.48 -20.87
C GLU A 283 10.95 -17.96 -22.28
N GLN A 284 10.48 -16.78 -22.66
CA GLN A 284 10.74 -16.09 -23.93
C GLN A 284 11.89 -15.09 -23.82
#